data_16bd12e2ab5ecfa390fb3c1ee62a91f1
#
_entry.id   16bd12e2ab5ecfa390fb3c1ee62a91f1
#
_cell.length_a   1.000
_cell.length_b   1.000
_cell.length_c   1.000
_cell.angle_alpha   90.00
_cell.angle_beta   90.00
_cell.angle_gamma   90.00
#
_symmetry.space_group_name_H-M   'P 1'
#
loop_
_entity.id
_entity.type
_entity.pdbx_description
1 polymer ?
#
loop_
_entity_poly.entity_id
_entity_poly.type
_entity_poly.pdbx_seq_one_letter_code
_entity_poly.pdbx_strand_id
1 'polypeptide(L)'
;TIDGEVPFYEANRLEFPYALGFQNYVLGDGDTVFQFELTAGDHTLRLENNVGPIGDILERLNQVVGRLNGLYKDVFMLTGSYPDADRDYNIGLALPQAAEQIAAMDKDLETIKQDYLDMVGTKGDGYGDMEKIQVQLRSFIKDIETLPARLDAFRINISNLSSWLLSSTD
;
A
#
# COMPACT_ATOMS: atom_id res chain seq x y z
N THR A 1 12.66 -6.17 23.87
CA THR A 1 13.20 -7.02 24.95
C THR A 1 14.14 -6.22 25.82
N ILE A 2 14.32 -6.65 27.08
CA ILE A 2 15.35 -6.15 27.98
C ILE A 2 16.31 -7.31 28.25
N ASP A 3 17.59 -7.10 28.01
CA ASP A 3 18.67 -8.12 28.14
C ASP A 3 18.39 -9.42 27.37
N GLY A 4 17.67 -9.31 26.27
CA GLY A 4 17.31 -10.44 25.41
C GLY A 4 16.02 -11.17 25.83
N GLU A 5 15.41 -10.82 26.95
CA GLU A 5 14.19 -11.45 27.47
C GLU A 5 12.99 -10.51 27.40
N VAL A 6 11.78 -11.09 27.41
CA VAL A 6 10.53 -10.35 27.61
C VAL A 6 10.24 -10.34 29.12
N PRO A 7 10.23 -9.17 29.77
CA PRO A 7 10.19 -9.10 31.25
C PRO A 7 8.93 -9.73 31.87
N PHE A 8 7.78 -9.58 31.19
CA PHE A 8 6.48 -10.13 31.60
C PHE A 8 5.57 -10.20 30.41
N TYR A 9 4.45 -10.90 30.51
CA TYR A 9 3.58 -11.24 29.37
C TYR A 9 3.07 -10.00 28.62
N GLU A 10 2.62 -8.96 29.33
CA GLU A 10 2.09 -7.74 28.76
C GLU A 10 3.15 -6.91 28.01
N ALA A 11 4.44 -7.09 28.34
CA ALA A 11 5.55 -6.45 27.64
C ALA A 11 5.91 -7.12 26.30
N ASN A 12 5.30 -8.26 25.97
CA ASN A 12 5.63 -9.01 24.75
C ASN A 12 5.25 -8.28 23.46
N ARG A 13 4.30 -7.36 23.51
CA ARG A 13 3.79 -6.60 22.33
C ARG A 13 3.51 -5.14 22.67
N LEU A 14 4.51 -4.47 23.24
CA LEU A 14 4.41 -3.02 23.42
C LEU A 14 4.69 -2.34 22.09
N GLU A 15 3.66 -1.72 21.54
CA GLU A 15 3.77 -0.97 20.30
C GLU A 15 3.90 0.52 20.59
N PHE A 16 4.85 1.16 19.92
CA PHE A 16 4.98 2.61 19.91
C PHE A 16 4.37 3.11 18.60
N PRO A 17 3.17 3.70 18.62
CA PRO A 17 2.53 4.17 17.41
C PRO A 17 3.35 5.29 16.77
N TYR A 18 3.35 5.31 15.43
CA TYR A 18 3.97 6.39 14.69
C TYR A 18 3.35 7.74 15.06
N ALA A 19 4.19 8.73 15.29
CA ALA A 19 3.77 10.10 15.56
C ALA A 19 4.59 11.09 14.73
N LEU A 20 3.95 12.14 14.22
CA LEU A 20 4.59 13.19 13.41
C LEU A 20 5.55 14.10 14.21
N GLY A 21 5.74 13.86 15.49
CA GLY A 21 6.63 14.62 16.36
C GLY A 21 7.02 13.84 17.60
N PHE A 22 7.93 14.39 18.39
CA PHE A 22 8.32 13.78 19.66
C PHE A 22 7.12 13.70 20.61
N GLN A 23 6.79 12.49 21.03
CA GLN A 23 5.79 12.24 22.05
C GLN A 23 6.42 11.48 23.23
N ASN A 24 6.03 11.88 24.45
CA ASN A 24 6.33 11.09 25.63
C ASN A 24 5.31 9.96 25.72
N TYR A 25 5.77 8.73 25.68
CA TYR A 25 4.94 7.56 25.79
C TYR A 25 5.21 6.85 27.14
N VAL A 26 4.18 6.72 27.95
CA VAL A 26 4.27 5.96 29.20
C VAL A 26 3.85 4.53 28.89
N LEU A 27 4.73 3.57 29.12
CA LEU A 27 4.44 2.16 28.92
C LEU A 27 3.42 1.69 29.95
N GLY A 28 2.30 1.14 29.49
CA GLY A 28 1.22 0.66 30.32
C GLY A 28 0.09 0.06 29.51
N ASP A 29 -0.92 -0.46 30.18
CA ASP A 29 -2.16 -1.00 29.59
C ASP A 29 -3.38 -0.06 29.76
N GLY A 30 -3.14 1.23 29.77
CA GLY A 30 -4.13 2.29 29.95
C GLY A 30 -4.20 2.82 31.38
N ASP A 31 -4.54 2.00 32.35
CA ASP A 31 -4.68 2.41 33.77
C ASP A 31 -3.43 2.07 34.59
N THR A 32 -2.62 1.11 34.16
CA THR A 32 -1.47 0.62 34.91
C THR A 32 -0.17 0.94 34.18
N VAL A 33 0.72 1.70 34.82
CA VAL A 33 2.07 1.96 34.31
C VAL A 33 2.95 0.73 34.55
N PHE A 34 3.62 0.24 33.51
CA PHE A 34 4.52 -0.89 33.63
C PHE A 34 5.78 -0.51 34.37
N GLN A 35 6.15 -1.34 35.35
CA GLN A 35 7.36 -1.22 36.14
C GLN A 35 8.31 -2.38 35.79
N PHE A 36 9.56 -2.06 35.52
CA PHE A 36 10.60 -3.03 35.19
C PHE A 36 11.57 -3.14 36.37
N GLU A 37 11.67 -4.33 36.94
CA GLU A 37 12.68 -4.61 37.96
C GLU A 37 14.01 -4.92 37.28
N LEU A 38 14.98 -4.01 37.46
CA LEU A 38 16.32 -4.15 36.89
C LEU A 38 17.36 -4.25 38.02
N THR A 39 18.37 -5.07 37.84
CA THR A 39 19.50 -5.12 38.74
C THR A 39 20.38 -3.89 38.57
N ALA A 40 21.30 -3.62 39.51
CA ALA A 40 22.24 -2.52 39.31
C ALA A 40 23.27 -2.91 38.23
N GLY A 41 23.45 -2.07 37.22
CA GLY A 41 24.42 -2.31 36.13
C GLY A 41 23.92 -1.79 34.79
N ASP A 42 24.59 -2.16 33.74
CA ASP A 42 24.22 -1.85 32.34
C ASP A 42 23.17 -2.85 31.84
N HIS A 43 22.15 -2.35 31.19
CA HIS A 43 21.08 -3.13 30.58
C HIS A 43 20.93 -2.81 29.11
N THR A 44 20.55 -3.79 28.31
CA THR A 44 20.30 -3.63 26.88
C THR A 44 18.80 -3.61 26.61
N LEU A 45 18.29 -2.47 26.16
CA LEU A 45 16.93 -2.37 25.64
C LEU A 45 16.95 -2.57 24.11
N ARG A 46 16.26 -3.61 23.62
CA ARG A 46 16.10 -3.86 22.20
C ARG A 46 14.68 -3.48 21.77
N LEU A 47 14.59 -2.52 20.86
CA LEU A 47 13.40 -2.14 20.12
C LEU A 47 13.52 -2.68 18.70
N GLU A 48 12.45 -3.22 18.15
CA GLU A 48 12.40 -3.71 16.78
C GLU A 48 11.41 -2.86 16.01
N ASN A 49 11.83 -2.37 14.85
CA ASN A 49 10.91 -1.74 13.93
C ASN A 49 10.06 -2.83 13.27
N ASN A 50 8.76 -2.63 13.24
CA ASN A 50 7.84 -3.46 12.46
C ASN A 50 6.88 -2.53 11.70
N VAL A 51 6.32 -3.01 10.62
CA VAL A 51 5.37 -2.25 9.82
C VAL A 51 4.03 -2.01 10.54
N GLY A 52 3.82 -2.67 11.70
CA GLY A 52 2.61 -2.53 12.50
C GLY A 52 1.31 -2.71 11.72
N PRO A 53 0.23 -2.03 12.13
CA PRO A 53 -1.06 -2.12 11.44
C PRO A 53 -1.05 -1.62 9.99
N ILE A 54 -0.09 -0.77 9.60
CA ILE A 54 0.06 -0.32 8.20
C ILE A 54 0.50 -1.48 7.28
N GLY A 55 1.10 -2.54 7.82
CA GLY A 55 1.55 -3.69 7.05
C GLY A 55 0.44 -4.34 6.24
N ASP A 56 -0.75 -4.50 6.81
CA ASP A 56 -1.92 -5.06 6.12
C ASP A 56 -2.36 -4.18 4.95
N ILE A 57 -2.28 -2.86 5.12
CA ILE A 57 -2.59 -1.88 4.06
C ILE A 57 -1.59 -2.01 2.92
N LEU A 58 -0.29 -2.05 3.24
CA LEU A 58 0.79 -2.19 2.27
C LEU A 58 0.70 -3.53 1.53
N GLU A 59 0.36 -4.63 2.21
CA GLU A 59 0.18 -5.93 1.58
C GLU A 59 -0.99 -5.94 0.60
N ARG A 60 -2.16 -5.41 1.01
CA ARG A 60 -3.32 -5.28 0.10
C ARG A 60 -3.00 -4.41 -1.10
N LEU A 61 -2.28 -3.32 -0.89
CA LEU A 61 -1.84 -2.45 -1.98
C LEU A 61 -0.88 -3.17 -2.92
N ASN A 62 0.05 -3.96 -2.40
CA ASN A 62 0.96 -4.77 -3.21
C ASN A 62 0.21 -5.78 -4.09
N GLN A 63 -0.85 -6.39 -3.57
CA GLN A 63 -1.72 -7.27 -4.35
C GLN A 63 -2.44 -6.52 -5.48
N VAL A 64 -2.91 -5.29 -5.22
CA VAL A 64 -3.50 -4.44 -6.28
C VAL A 64 -2.46 -4.07 -7.33
N VAL A 65 -1.25 -3.68 -6.93
CA VAL A 65 -0.13 -3.40 -7.86
C VAL A 65 0.19 -4.61 -8.73
N GLY A 66 0.18 -5.82 -8.17
CA GLY A 66 0.34 -7.06 -8.94
C GLY A 66 -0.72 -7.23 -10.02
N ARG A 67 -1.99 -6.97 -9.70
CA ARG A 67 -3.11 -7.04 -10.67
C ARG A 67 -3.03 -5.94 -11.74
N LEU A 68 -2.64 -4.72 -11.36
CA LEU A 68 -2.42 -3.61 -12.30
C LEU A 68 -1.32 -3.96 -13.32
N ASN A 69 -0.21 -4.52 -12.85
CA ASN A 69 0.86 -5.00 -13.73
C ASN A 69 0.41 -6.16 -14.64
N GLY A 70 -0.46 -7.05 -14.13
CA GLY A 70 -1.08 -8.10 -14.93
C GLY A 70 -1.90 -7.54 -16.08
N LEU A 71 -2.82 -6.62 -15.78
CA LEU A 71 -3.63 -5.94 -16.79
C LEU A 71 -2.77 -5.20 -17.82
N TYR A 72 -1.76 -4.44 -17.36
CA TYR A 72 -0.81 -3.77 -18.25
C TYR A 72 -0.14 -4.78 -19.21
N LYS A 73 0.36 -5.89 -18.69
CA LYS A 73 1.03 -6.92 -19.47
C LYS A 73 0.08 -7.53 -20.51
N ASP A 74 -1.15 -7.83 -20.15
CA ASP A 74 -2.14 -8.43 -21.04
C ASP A 74 -2.45 -7.48 -22.21
N VAL A 75 -2.65 -6.20 -21.94
CA VAL A 75 -2.86 -5.19 -22.97
C VAL A 75 -1.60 -4.99 -23.82
N PHE A 76 -0.43 -4.92 -23.20
CA PHE A 76 0.84 -4.80 -23.91
C PHE A 76 1.08 -5.97 -24.88
N MET A 77 0.71 -7.18 -24.51
CA MET A 77 0.83 -8.36 -25.40
C MET A 77 -0.09 -8.29 -26.63
N LEU A 78 -1.23 -7.61 -26.50
CA LEU A 78 -2.16 -7.40 -27.61
C LEU A 78 -1.75 -6.24 -28.53
N THR A 79 -1.19 -5.18 -27.95
CA THR A 79 -1.00 -3.90 -28.65
C THR A 79 0.44 -3.61 -29.03
N GLY A 80 1.40 -4.26 -28.34
CA GLY A 80 2.82 -3.94 -28.45
C GLY A 80 3.22 -2.70 -27.67
N SER A 81 4.49 -2.31 -27.81
CA SER A 81 5.09 -1.18 -27.07
C SER A 81 4.58 0.19 -27.51
N TYR A 82 4.10 0.31 -28.72
CA TYR A 82 3.62 1.54 -29.34
C TYR A 82 2.25 1.27 -29.97
N PRO A 83 1.18 1.31 -29.17
CA PRO A 83 -0.16 1.11 -29.70
C PRO A 83 -0.50 2.16 -30.77
N ASP A 84 -1.04 1.71 -31.89
CA ASP A 84 -1.57 2.59 -32.92
C ASP A 84 -2.87 3.24 -32.42
N ALA A 85 -2.90 4.56 -32.39
CA ALA A 85 -4.04 5.31 -31.86
C ALA A 85 -5.30 5.20 -32.73
N ASP A 86 -5.13 4.89 -34.03
CA ASP A 86 -6.22 4.77 -35.00
C ASP A 86 -6.71 3.31 -35.15
N ARG A 87 -6.08 2.38 -34.45
CA ARG A 87 -6.43 0.96 -34.50
C ARG A 87 -7.41 0.60 -33.40
N ASP A 88 -8.52 -0.02 -33.80
CA ASP A 88 -9.42 -0.70 -32.87
C ASP A 88 -8.82 -2.07 -32.47
N TYR A 89 -8.51 -2.19 -31.17
CA TYR A 89 -7.95 -3.42 -30.62
C TYR A 89 -9.01 -4.37 -30.05
N ASN A 90 -10.26 -3.90 -29.94
CA ASN A 90 -11.37 -4.64 -29.35
C ASN A 90 -11.01 -5.23 -27.99
N ILE A 91 -10.48 -4.40 -27.09
CA ILE A 91 -9.96 -4.82 -25.77
C ILE A 91 -11.03 -5.56 -24.98
N GLY A 92 -12.27 -5.07 -24.98
CA GLY A 92 -13.37 -5.72 -24.29
C GLY A 92 -13.67 -7.13 -24.79
N LEU A 93 -13.45 -7.39 -26.07
CA LEU A 93 -13.61 -8.73 -26.65
C LEU A 93 -12.38 -9.62 -26.41
N ALA A 94 -11.18 -9.07 -26.56
CA ALA A 94 -9.92 -9.78 -26.40
C ALA A 94 -9.63 -10.14 -24.92
N LEU A 95 -10.04 -9.28 -24.00
CA LEU A 95 -9.86 -9.44 -22.55
C LEU A 95 -11.22 -9.32 -21.82
N PRO A 96 -12.11 -10.30 -21.94
CA PRO A 96 -13.50 -10.18 -21.47
C PRO A 96 -13.63 -9.98 -19.96
N GLN A 97 -12.59 -10.34 -19.17
CA GLN A 97 -12.57 -10.16 -17.72
C GLN A 97 -11.98 -8.81 -17.28
N ALA A 98 -11.39 -8.04 -18.21
CA ALA A 98 -10.65 -6.83 -17.86
C ALA A 98 -11.56 -5.77 -17.21
N ALA A 99 -12.79 -5.59 -17.70
CA ALA A 99 -13.73 -4.64 -17.13
C ALA A 99 -14.07 -4.95 -15.66
N GLU A 100 -14.31 -6.22 -15.34
CA GLU A 100 -14.57 -6.68 -13.97
C GLU A 100 -13.34 -6.51 -13.07
N GLN A 101 -12.16 -6.86 -13.58
CA GLN A 101 -10.89 -6.70 -12.86
C GLN A 101 -10.60 -5.23 -12.55
N ILE A 102 -10.83 -4.32 -13.51
CA ILE A 102 -10.64 -2.88 -13.35
C ILE A 102 -11.60 -2.34 -12.27
N ALA A 103 -12.87 -2.72 -12.31
CA ALA A 103 -13.85 -2.31 -11.31
C ALA A 103 -13.50 -2.82 -9.91
N ALA A 104 -13.02 -4.05 -9.80
CA ALA A 104 -12.57 -4.62 -8.53
C ALA A 104 -11.35 -3.86 -7.97
N MET A 105 -10.36 -3.56 -8.81
CA MET A 105 -9.18 -2.79 -8.40
C MET A 105 -9.53 -1.36 -7.98
N ASP A 106 -10.46 -0.68 -8.66
CA ASP A 106 -10.93 0.65 -8.23
C ASP A 106 -11.56 0.62 -6.84
N LYS A 107 -12.41 -0.39 -6.58
CA LYS A 107 -13.05 -0.58 -5.29
C LYS A 107 -12.03 -0.89 -4.18
N ASP A 108 -11.07 -1.76 -4.45
CA ASP A 108 -10.03 -2.11 -3.48
C ASP A 108 -9.17 -0.89 -3.14
N LEU A 109 -8.78 -0.09 -4.15
CA LEU A 109 -8.02 1.14 -3.93
C LEU A 109 -8.81 2.17 -3.10
N GLU A 110 -10.14 2.26 -3.29
CA GLU A 110 -10.98 3.15 -2.49
C GLU A 110 -10.93 2.76 -1.01
N THR A 111 -11.07 1.46 -0.73
CA THR A 111 -11.00 0.94 0.64
C THR A 111 -9.61 1.14 1.25
N ILE A 112 -8.56 0.81 0.50
CA ILE A 112 -7.17 0.96 0.95
C ILE A 112 -6.84 2.42 1.26
N LYS A 113 -7.27 3.36 0.41
CA LYS A 113 -7.08 4.79 0.63
C LYS A 113 -7.77 5.30 1.90
N GLN A 114 -9.00 4.82 2.15
CA GLN A 114 -9.73 5.20 3.35
C GLN A 114 -9.03 4.67 4.60
N ASP A 115 -8.67 3.38 4.61
CA ASP A 115 -7.95 2.77 5.74
C ASP A 115 -6.60 3.46 5.99
N TYR A 116 -5.89 3.81 4.92
CA TYR A 116 -4.63 4.57 4.99
C TYR A 116 -4.84 5.95 5.62
N LEU A 117 -5.87 6.67 5.17
CA LEU A 117 -6.17 8.01 5.68
C LEU A 117 -6.62 7.97 7.15
N ASP A 118 -7.42 6.99 7.53
CA ASP A 118 -7.89 6.79 8.90
C ASP A 118 -6.71 6.49 9.85
N MET A 119 -5.70 5.79 9.36
CA MET A 119 -4.51 5.42 10.14
C MET A 119 -3.46 6.53 10.19
N VAL A 120 -3.14 7.14 9.04
CA VAL A 120 -2.03 8.11 8.90
C VAL A 120 -2.50 9.54 9.15
N GLY A 121 -3.79 9.82 8.94
CA GLY A 121 -4.41 11.13 9.18
C GLY A 121 -4.12 12.19 8.12
N THR A 122 -3.22 11.91 7.16
CA THR A 122 -2.83 12.86 6.12
C THR A 122 -2.65 12.18 4.76
N LYS A 123 -2.91 12.95 3.68
CA LYS A 123 -2.65 12.52 2.31
C LYS A 123 -1.16 12.72 2.02
N GLY A 124 -0.42 11.62 1.90
CA GLY A 124 0.97 11.60 1.45
C GLY A 124 1.09 11.26 -0.04
N ASP A 125 2.33 11.11 -0.51
CA ASP A 125 2.64 10.81 -1.91
C ASP A 125 1.97 9.51 -2.39
N GLY A 126 1.99 8.46 -1.59
CA GLY A 126 1.33 7.19 -1.91
C GLY A 126 -0.17 7.30 -2.08
N TYR A 127 -0.83 8.15 -1.26
CA TYR A 127 -2.25 8.44 -1.44
C TYR A 127 -2.51 9.11 -2.80
N GLY A 128 -1.68 10.09 -3.17
CA GLY A 128 -1.77 10.78 -4.45
C GLY A 128 -1.54 9.84 -5.65
N ASP A 129 -0.63 8.88 -5.54
CA ASP A 129 -0.38 7.90 -6.59
C ASP A 129 -1.53 6.89 -6.72
N MET A 130 -2.16 6.48 -5.62
CA MET A 130 -3.40 5.70 -5.65
C MET A 130 -4.54 6.47 -6.34
N GLU A 131 -4.69 7.78 -6.05
CA GLU A 131 -5.71 8.63 -6.71
C GLU A 131 -5.50 8.71 -8.23
N LYS A 132 -4.25 8.88 -8.68
CA LYS A 132 -3.93 8.94 -10.13
C LYS A 132 -4.33 7.64 -10.84
N ILE A 133 -4.02 6.49 -10.25
CA ILE A 133 -4.42 5.18 -10.80
C ILE A 133 -5.94 5.05 -10.82
N GLN A 134 -6.63 5.42 -9.74
CA GLN A 134 -8.09 5.36 -9.72
C GLN A 134 -8.75 6.20 -10.81
N VAL A 135 -8.25 7.41 -11.06
CA VAL A 135 -8.75 8.25 -12.16
C VAL A 135 -8.61 7.53 -13.50
N GLN A 136 -7.49 6.84 -13.73
CA GLN A 136 -7.30 6.05 -14.96
C GLN A 136 -8.24 4.85 -15.01
N LEU A 137 -8.36 4.06 -13.94
CA LEU A 137 -9.25 2.90 -13.88
C LEU A 137 -10.71 3.32 -14.14
N ARG A 138 -11.17 4.40 -13.54
CA ARG A 138 -12.52 4.95 -13.76
C ARG A 138 -12.73 5.45 -15.20
N SER A 139 -11.67 5.92 -15.84
CA SER A 139 -11.72 6.24 -17.28
C SER A 139 -11.88 4.97 -18.13
N PHE A 140 -11.16 3.89 -17.79
CA PHE A 140 -11.26 2.60 -18.48
C PHE A 140 -12.59 1.88 -18.21
N ILE A 141 -13.19 2.05 -17.03
CA ILE A 141 -14.55 1.57 -16.73
C ILE A 141 -15.58 2.23 -17.66
N LYS A 142 -15.39 3.49 -17.98
CA LYS A 142 -16.28 4.21 -18.91
C LYS A 142 -16.11 3.74 -20.35
N ASP A 143 -14.86 3.52 -20.75
CA ASP A 143 -14.51 3.09 -22.09
C ASP A 143 -13.15 2.36 -22.08
N ILE A 144 -13.23 1.03 -22.09
CA ILE A 144 -12.05 0.16 -22.01
C ILE A 144 -11.17 0.27 -23.26
N GLU A 145 -11.73 0.66 -24.41
CA GLU A 145 -11.00 0.80 -25.66
C GLU A 145 -10.03 1.98 -25.65
N THR A 146 -10.14 2.87 -24.66
CA THR A 146 -9.15 3.96 -24.44
C THR A 146 -7.86 3.51 -23.78
N LEU A 147 -7.81 2.28 -23.23
CA LEU A 147 -6.67 1.77 -22.49
C LEU A 147 -5.38 1.71 -23.32
N PRO A 148 -5.37 1.21 -24.59
CA PRO A 148 -4.17 1.19 -25.41
C PRO A 148 -3.53 2.56 -25.61
N ALA A 149 -4.32 3.59 -25.90
CA ALA A 149 -3.82 4.95 -26.08
C ALA A 149 -3.21 5.57 -24.81
N ARG A 150 -3.54 5.03 -23.64
CA ARG A 150 -3.05 5.49 -22.32
C ARG A 150 -2.10 4.52 -21.64
N LEU A 151 -1.65 3.50 -22.36
CA LEU A 151 -0.88 2.39 -21.80
C LEU A 151 0.43 2.86 -21.15
N ASP A 152 1.15 3.79 -21.77
CA ASP A 152 2.42 4.31 -21.22
C ASP A 152 2.18 5.14 -19.94
N ALA A 153 1.18 6.01 -19.95
CA ALA A 153 0.81 6.77 -18.74
C ALA A 153 0.35 5.85 -17.61
N PHE A 154 -0.35 4.77 -17.94
CA PHE A 154 -0.78 3.76 -16.97
C PHE A 154 0.44 3.05 -16.36
N ARG A 155 1.40 2.62 -17.18
CA ARG A 155 2.66 2.03 -16.73
C ARG A 155 3.44 2.95 -15.79
N ILE A 156 3.54 4.24 -16.13
CA ILE A 156 4.25 5.22 -15.31
C ILE A 156 3.61 5.35 -13.93
N ASN A 157 2.29 5.44 -13.84
CA ASN A 157 1.59 5.56 -12.57
C ASN A 157 1.72 4.29 -11.73
N ILE A 158 1.68 3.10 -12.34
CA ILE A 158 1.95 1.83 -11.63
C ILE A 158 3.39 1.83 -11.07
N SER A 159 4.37 2.28 -11.87
CA SER A 159 5.77 2.36 -11.45
C SER A 159 5.96 3.31 -10.26
N ASN A 160 5.32 4.47 -10.28
CA ASN A 160 5.38 5.43 -9.18
C ASN A 160 4.81 4.84 -7.89
N LEU A 161 3.62 4.24 -7.95
CA LEU A 161 3.01 3.59 -6.80
C LEU A 161 3.86 2.43 -6.27
N SER A 162 4.45 1.62 -7.17
CA SER A 162 5.36 0.52 -6.81
C SER A 162 6.61 1.03 -6.10
N SER A 163 7.20 2.13 -6.59
CA SER A 163 8.39 2.72 -6.01
C SER A 163 8.12 3.29 -4.61
N TRP A 164 6.96 3.94 -4.44
CA TRP A 164 6.53 4.42 -3.13
C TRP A 164 6.32 3.24 -2.17
N LEU A 165 5.64 2.18 -2.60
CA LEU A 165 5.36 0.99 -1.80
C LEU A 165 6.66 0.34 -1.31
N LEU A 166 7.66 0.17 -2.18
CA LEU A 166 8.96 -0.37 -1.81
C LEU A 166 9.68 0.50 -0.78
N SER A 167 9.66 1.83 -0.96
CA SER A 167 10.28 2.75 0.00
C SER A 167 9.58 2.81 1.36
N SER A 168 8.34 2.32 1.45
CA SER A 168 7.55 2.29 2.68
C SER A 168 7.70 0.98 3.46
N THR A 169 8.35 -0.02 2.87
CA THR A 169 8.60 -1.34 3.48
C THR A 169 10.04 -1.52 3.95
N ASP A 170 10.95 -0.61 3.57
CA ASP A 170 12.34 -0.55 4.03
C ASP A 170 12.45 0.31 5.31
#